data_a097ef65c7a4dd3750b785d44a8a4e05
#
_entry.id   a097ef65c7a4dd3750b785d44a8a4e05
#
_cell.length_a   1.000
_cell.length_b   1.000
_cell.length_c   1.000
_cell.angle_alpha   90.00
_cell.angle_beta   90.00
_cell.angle_gamma   90.00
#
_symmetry.space_group_name_H-M   'P 1'
#
loop_
_entity.id
_entity.type
_entity.pdbx_description
1 polymer ?
#
loop_
_entity_poly.entity_id
_entity_poly.type
_entity_poly.pdbx_seq_one_letter_code
_entity_poly.pdbx_strand_id
1 'polypeptide(L)'
;MASMLSEFGSTLKAIGKMALLSRVCAVPKAGNGKPLIILANGPSLNTTIKESIGFIRSIDALTVNFAPLSEEFRRMRPAYHVLADPHFFSETDDSGLGKLWASLRKVDWPMKLLVPGAMRSKACRLLGESGVEVVPFNDVGIEGFDAVCRIAFDLRLAMPRPRNVLIP
;
A
#
# COMPACT_ATOMS: atom_id res chain seq x y z
N MET A 1 -37.68 1.13 6.66
CA MET A 1 -37.56 -0.35 6.64
C MET A 1 -36.72 -0.84 5.46
N ALA A 2 -36.96 -0.39 4.23
CA ALA A 2 -36.18 -0.83 3.05
C ALA A 2 -34.66 -0.51 3.14
N SER A 3 -34.28 0.62 3.74
CA SER A 3 -32.86 1.00 3.88
C SER A 3 -32.09 0.07 4.83
N MET A 4 -32.70 -0.28 5.97
CA MET A 4 -32.06 -1.19 6.95
C MET A 4 -31.84 -2.61 6.39
N LEU A 5 -32.77 -3.12 5.60
CA LEU A 5 -32.63 -4.43 4.95
C LEU A 5 -31.51 -4.42 3.89
N SER A 6 -31.40 -3.32 3.15
CA SER A 6 -30.32 -3.11 2.17
C SER A 6 -28.95 -3.03 2.84
N GLU A 7 -28.85 -2.29 3.94
CA GLU A 7 -27.60 -2.16 4.73
C GLU A 7 -27.19 -3.49 5.39
N PHE A 8 -28.15 -4.25 5.88
CA PHE A 8 -27.90 -5.58 6.44
C PHE A 8 -27.41 -6.55 5.36
N GLY A 9 -28.01 -6.53 4.18
CA GLY A 9 -27.58 -7.36 3.04
C GLY A 9 -26.17 -7.03 2.55
N SER A 10 -25.83 -5.74 2.46
CA SER A 10 -24.48 -5.28 2.08
C SER A 10 -23.43 -5.65 3.14
N THR A 11 -23.79 -5.55 4.40
CA THR A 11 -22.94 -5.95 5.53
C THR A 11 -22.63 -7.45 5.51
N LEU A 12 -23.65 -8.28 5.32
CA LEU A 12 -23.49 -9.74 5.26
C LEU A 12 -22.60 -10.16 4.06
N LYS A 13 -22.79 -9.50 2.92
CA LYS A 13 -21.95 -9.67 1.72
C LYS A 13 -20.51 -9.25 1.99
N ALA A 14 -20.29 -8.15 2.67
CA ALA A 14 -18.95 -7.67 3.04
C ALA A 14 -18.24 -8.64 4.00
N ILE A 15 -18.93 -9.15 5.01
CA ILE A 15 -18.39 -10.16 5.93
C ILE A 15 -18.03 -11.45 5.19
N GLY A 16 -18.91 -11.93 4.31
CA GLY A 16 -18.65 -13.12 3.49
C GLY A 16 -17.43 -12.92 2.58
N LYS A 17 -17.34 -11.75 1.94
CA LYS A 17 -16.19 -11.38 1.10
C LYS A 17 -14.88 -11.32 1.91
N MET A 18 -14.90 -10.73 3.11
CA MET A 18 -13.76 -10.74 4.01
C MET A 18 -13.32 -12.15 4.41
N ALA A 19 -14.27 -12.99 4.80
CA ALA A 19 -13.97 -14.35 5.23
C ALA A 19 -13.35 -15.21 4.11
N LEU A 20 -13.83 -15.04 2.89
CA LEU A 20 -13.41 -15.84 1.73
C LEU A 20 -12.13 -15.30 1.05
N LEU A 21 -11.96 -13.98 0.99
CA LEU A 21 -10.89 -13.36 0.21
C LEU A 21 -9.71 -12.87 1.05
N SER A 22 -9.90 -12.70 2.37
CA SER A 22 -8.81 -12.27 3.23
C SER A 22 -7.67 -13.28 3.26
N ARG A 23 -6.45 -12.79 3.03
CA ARG A 23 -5.22 -13.57 3.15
C ARG A 23 -4.49 -13.17 4.42
N VAL A 24 -3.88 -14.12 5.09
CA VAL A 24 -2.99 -13.83 6.22
C VAL A 24 -1.71 -13.25 5.64
N CYS A 25 -1.55 -11.94 5.75
CA CYS A 25 -0.34 -11.24 5.37
C CYS A 25 0.34 -10.75 6.65
N ALA A 26 1.57 -11.18 6.87
CA ALA A 26 2.39 -10.66 7.95
C ALA A 26 3.01 -9.33 7.48
N VAL A 27 2.29 -8.23 7.65
CA VAL A 27 2.91 -6.90 7.51
C VAL A 27 3.83 -6.75 8.72
N PRO A 28 5.14 -6.49 8.52
CA PRO A 28 6.05 -6.26 9.63
C PRO A 28 5.47 -5.16 10.53
N LYS A 29 5.45 -5.38 11.84
CA LYS A 29 5.06 -4.33 12.77
C LYS A 29 5.93 -3.12 12.47
N ALA A 30 5.29 -2.03 12.09
CA ALA A 30 5.96 -0.80 11.80
C ALA A 30 6.78 -0.39 13.01
N GLY A 31 8.01 -0.11 12.74
CA GLY A 31 8.92 0.76 13.42
C GLY A 31 8.90 0.82 14.95
N ASN A 32 10.02 0.94 15.44
CA ASN A 32 10.49 1.26 16.78
C ASN A 32 10.00 2.65 17.29
N GLY A 33 8.73 3.02 17.02
CA GLY A 33 8.19 4.33 17.39
C GLY A 33 8.69 5.51 16.54
N LYS A 34 9.37 5.23 15.42
CA LYS A 34 9.81 6.30 14.50
C LYS A 34 8.63 6.89 13.74
N PRO A 35 8.60 8.20 13.54
CA PRO A 35 7.60 8.84 12.71
C PRO A 35 7.72 8.36 11.25
N LEU A 36 6.59 8.23 10.57
CA LEU A 36 6.49 7.89 9.15
C LEU A 36 5.80 9.03 8.40
N ILE A 37 6.41 9.53 7.34
CA ILE A 37 5.77 10.47 6.42
C ILE A 37 5.23 9.71 5.19
N ILE A 38 3.96 9.96 4.85
CA ILE A 38 3.34 9.41 3.65
C ILE A 38 3.32 10.49 2.58
N LEU A 39 4.00 10.22 1.47
CA LEU A 39 4.14 11.13 0.33
C LEU A 39 3.23 10.65 -0.81
N ALA A 40 2.03 11.20 -0.87
CA ALA A 40 1.08 10.95 -1.95
C ALA A 40 1.37 11.84 -3.16
N ASN A 41 0.95 11.38 -4.36
CA ASN A 41 1.14 12.12 -5.61
C ASN A 41 0.23 13.35 -5.66
N GLY A 42 0.77 14.51 -5.34
CA GLY A 42 0.06 15.79 -5.44
C GLY A 42 0.92 16.85 -6.15
N PRO A 43 0.33 17.89 -6.74
CA PRO A 43 1.07 18.94 -7.46
C PRO A 43 2.11 19.66 -6.60
N SER A 44 1.84 19.81 -5.30
CA SER A 44 2.72 20.46 -4.33
C SER A 44 3.87 19.58 -3.84
N LEU A 45 3.84 18.27 -4.11
CA LEU A 45 4.81 17.32 -3.59
C LEU A 45 6.25 17.68 -3.99
N ASN A 46 6.46 18.04 -5.27
CA ASN A 46 7.79 18.38 -5.77
C ASN A 46 8.38 19.61 -5.06
N THR A 47 7.56 20.60 -4.74
CA THR A 47 7.98 21.78 -3.99
C THR A 47 8.33 21.40 -2.55
N THR A 48 7.45 20.66 -1.89
CA THR A 48 7.68 20.20 -0.51
C THR A 48 8.94 19.35 -0.38
N ILE A 49 9.20 18.46 -1.34
CA ILE A 49 10.41 17.63 -1.32
C ILE A 49 11.67 18.49 -1.47
N LYS A 50 11.66 19.44 -2.42
CA LYS A 50 12.81 20.34 -2.63
C LYS A 50 13.15 21.14 -1.39
N GLU A 51 12.14 21.67 -0.70
CA GLU A 51 12.29 22.51 0.48
C GLU A 51 12.64 21.71 1.75
N SER A 52 12.16 20.47 1.85
CA SER A 52 12.22 19.68 3.09
C SER A 52 12.98 18.36 2.97
N ILE A 53 13.81 18.18 1.95
CA ILE A 53 14.50 16.89 1.69
C ILE A 53 15.32 16.41 2.88
N GLY A 54 15.98 17.32 3.61
CA GLY A 54 16.77 16.99 4.79
C GLY A 54 15.90 16.39 5.89
N PHE A 55 14.73 16.99 6.14
CA PHE A 55 13.75 16.46 7.10
C PHE A 55 13.19 15.10 6.66
N ILE A 56 12.78 14.98 5.39
CA ILE A 56 12.24 13.73 4.85
C ILE A 56 13.25 12.58 5.00
N ARG A 57 14.53 12.84 4.80
CA ARG A 57 15.59 11.83 4.97
C ARG A 57 15.89 11.47 6.43
N SER A 58 15.48 12.29 7.39
CA SER A 58 15.69 12.03 8.83
C SER A 58 14.62 11.11 9.43
N ILE A 59 13.52 10.84 8.69
CA ILE A 59 12.41 10.01 9.10
C ILE A 59 12.12 8.95 8.04
N ASP A 60 11.36 7.92 8.41
CA ASP A 60 10.92 6.93 7.43
C ASP A 60 9.89 7.56 6.47
N ALA A 61 10.09 7.37 5.18
CA ALA A 61 9.18 7.84 4.15
C ALA A 61 8.50 6.65 3.42
N LEU A 62 7.21 6.82 3.12
CA LEU A 62 6.42 5.92 2.29
C LEU A 62 5.98 6.69 1.03
N THR A 63 6.26 6.13 -0.12
CA THR A 63 5.86 6.67 -1.43
C THR A 63 4.89 5.73 -2.13
N VAL A 64 4.18 6.24 -3.15
CA VAL A 64 3.14 5.47 -3.87
C VAL A 64 3.28 5.60 -5.39
N ASN A 65 2.70 4.66 -6.12
CA ASN A 65 2.48 4.69 -7.57
C ASN A 65 3.79 4.90 -8.37
N PHE A 66 3.83 5.90 -9.26
CA PHE A 66 4.97 6.17 -10.15
C PHE A 66 6.11 6.98 -9.52
N ALA A 67 6.12 7.18 -8.21
CA ALA A 67 7.19 7.91 -7.53
C ALA A 67 8.62 7.42 -7.90
N PRO A 68 8.89 6.12 -8.11
CA PRO A 68 10.21 5.63 -8.51
C PRO A 68 10.75 6.19 -9.82
N LEU A 69 9.91 6.80 -10.67
CA LEU A 69 10.34 7.43 -11.92
C LEU A 69 10.96 8.83 -11.71
N SER A 70 10.80 9.42 -10.53
CA SER A 70 11.33 10.76 -10.23
C SER A 70 12.77 10.71 -9.69
N GLU A 71 13.51 11.80 -9.90
CA GLU A 71 14.83 11.98 -9.27
C GLU A 71 14.71 12.14 -7.75
N GLU A 72 13.63 12.77 -7.31
CA GLU A 72 13.34 12.98 -5.90
C GLU A 72 13.24 11.67 -5.13
N PHE A 73 12.68 10.62 -5.72
CA PHE A 73 12.61 9.30 -5.12
C PHE A 73 14.00 8.78 -4.75
N ARG A 74 14.97 8.89 -5.66
CA ARG A 74 16.35 8.48 -5.41
C ARG A 74 17.05 9.35 -4.38
N ARG A 75 16.72 10.63 -4.35
CA ARG A 75 17.27 11.57 -3.37
C ARG A 75 16.71 11.34 -1.98
N MET A 76 15.42 11.01 -1.86
CA MET A 76 14.76 10.72 -0.59
C MET A 76 15.16 9.38 0.00
N ARG A 77 15.37 8.35 -0.85
CA ARG A 77 15.62 6.96 -0.44
C ARG A 77 14.54 6.43 0.51
N PRO A 78 13.27 6.39 0.11
CA PRO A 78 12.17 6.01 0.99
C PRO A 78 12.34 4.59 1.51
N ALA A 79 11.96 4.38 2.79
CA ALA A 79 11.98 3.06 3.41
C ALA A 79 10.84 2.15 2.90
N TYR A 80 9.75 2.76 2.41
CA TYR A 80 8.56 2.04 1.95
C TYR A 80 8.07 2.59 0.62
N HIS A 81 7.60 1.67 -0.23
CA HIS A 81 6.89 2.03 -1.47
C HIS A 81 5.67 1.14 -1.62
N VAL A 82 4.53 1.70 -2.06
CA VAL A 82 3.26 0.97 -2.22
C VAL A 82 2.82 0.97 -3.67
N LEU A 83 2.55 -0.21 -4.20
CA LEU A 83 1.83 -0.42 -5.46
C LEU A 83 0.54 -1.19 -5.15
N ALA A 84 -0.58 -0.47 -4.99
CA ALA A 84 -1.84 -1.08 -4.59
C ALA A 84 -2.70 -1.53 -5.77
N ASP A 85 -2.67 -0.80 -6.89
CA ASP A 85 -3.51 -1.10 -8.05
C ASP A 85 -2.96 -2.32 -8.82
N PRO A 86 -3.80 -3.33 -9.13
CA PRO A 86 -3.44 -4.46 -9.97
C PRO A 86 -2.87 -4.08 -11.34
N HIS A 87 -3.20 -2.90 -11.87
CA HIS A 87 -2.67 -2.37 -13.11
C HIS A 87 -1.14 -2.31 -13.12
N PHE A 88 -0.49 -2.00 -11.99
CA PHE A 88 0.97 -1.96 -11.90
C PHE A 88 1.66 -3.30 -12.21
N PHE A 89 0.89 -4.38 -12.18
CA PHE A 89 1.38 -5.74 -12.43
C PHE A 89 0.96 -6.28 -13.80
N SER A 90 0.36 -5.45 -14.67
CA SER A 90 0.03 -5.87 -16.03
C SER A 90 1.31 -6.05 -16.88
N GLU A 91 1.22 -6.89 -17.91
CA GLU A 91 2.35 -7.17 -18.81
C GLU A 91 2.40 -6.22 -20.02
N THR A 92 1.45 -5.29 -20.11
CA THR A 92 1.37 -4.30 -21.19
C THR A 92 2.37 -3.17 -20.94
N ASP A 93 3.26 -2.94 -21.91
CA ASP A 93 4.35 -1.97 -21.82
C ASP A 93 3.93 -0.51 -22.12
N ASP A 94 2.67 -0.28 -22.47
CA ASP A 94 2.19 1.01 -22.96
C ASP A 94 2.07 2.13 -21.91
N SER A 95 2.25 1.82 -20.63
CA SER A 95 1.93 2.74 -19.52
C SER A 95 3.12 3.24 -18.71
N GLY A 96 4.34 3.00 -19.16
CA GLY A 96 5.55 3.32 -18.37
C GLY A 96 5.85 2.30 -17.26
N LEU A 97 5.11 1.18 -17.22
CA LEU A 97 5.30 0.13 -16.22
C LEU A 97 6.68 -0.52 -16.32
N GLY A 98 7.18 -0.74 -17.53
CA GLY A 98 8.53 -1.27 -17.75
C GLY A 98 9.59 -0.35 -17.14
N LYS A 99 9.43 0.98 -17.26
CA LYS A 99 10.32 1.98 -16.66
C LYS A 99 10.21 1.97 -15.13
N LEU A 100 8.99 1.82 -14.59
CA LEU A 100 8.74 1.73 -13.16
C LEU A 100 9.50 0.54 -12.54
N TRP A 101 9.32 -0.65 -13.11
CA TRP A 101 9.99 -1.85 -12.62
C TRP A 101 11.49 -1.79 -12.81
N ALA A 102 11.97 -1.22 -13.93
CA ALA A 102 13.41 -0.98 -14.15
C ALA A 102 14.00 -0.01 -13.12
N SER A 103 13.23 1.00 -12.70
CA SER A 103 13.64 1.94 -11.64
C SER A 103 13.68 1.26 -10.27
N LEU A 104 12.68 0.44 -9.95
CA LEU A 104 12.63 -0.32 -8.69
C LEU A 104 13.78 -1.33 -8.57
N ARG A 105 14.16 -2.00 -9.68
CA ARG A 105 15.32 -2.89 -9.69
C ARG A 105 16.66 -2.19 -9.40
N LYS A 106 16.74 -0.88 -9.66
CA LYS A 106 17.95 -0.07 -9.42
C LYS A 106 18.03 0.51 -8.00
N VAL A 107 17.08 0.18 -7.14
CA VAL A 107 17.11 0.61 -5.72
C VAL A 107 18.28 -0.08 -5.03
N ASP A 108 19.18 0.71 -4.46
CA ASP A 108 20.42 0.27 -3.80
C ASP A 108 20.43 0.54 -2.29
N TRP A 109 19.26 0.77 -1.70
CA TRP A 109 19.06 0.96 -0.26
C TRP A 109 17.97 0.02 0.28
N PRO A 110 17.95 -0.26 1.60
CA PRO A 110 16.91 -1.06 2.20
C PRO A 110 15.54 -0.42 1.99
N MET A 111 14.69 -1.08 1.19
CA MET A 111 13.34 -0.63 0.89
C MET A 111 12.37 -1.80 0.91
N LYS A 112 11.16 -1.56 1.44
CA LYS A 112 10.06 -2.51 1.41
C LYS A 112 9.03 -2.09 0.38
N LEU A 113 8.77 -2.97 -0.59
CA LEU A 113 7.72 -2.80 -1.57
C LEU A 113 6.46 -3.51 -1.08
N LEU A 114 5.45 -2.71 -0.71
CA LEU A 114 4.16 -3.21 -0.27
C LEU A 114 3.27 -3.45 -1.50
N VAL A 115 2.73 -4.66 -1.62
CA VAL A 115 1.91 -5.08 -2.76
C VAL A 115 0.70 -5.88 -2.31
N PRO A 116 -0.41 -5.91 -3.08
CA PRO A 116 -1.52 -6.81 -2.84
C PRO A 116 -1.04 -8.25 -2.69
N GLY A 117 -1.58 -8.97 -1.71
CA GLY A 117 -1.18 -10.36 -1.43
C GLY A 117 -1.28 -11.27 -2.64
N ALA A 118 -2.27 -11.04 -3.51
CA ALA A 118 -2.44 -11.77 -4.78
C ALA A 118 -1.31 -11.49 -5.79
N MET A 119 -0.67 -10.31 -5.70
CA MET A 119 0.36 -9.85 -6.65
C MET A 119 1.80 -10.15 -6.19
N ARG A 120 2.00 -10.69 -5.00
CA ARG A 120 3.32 -10.95 -4.43
C ARG A 120 4.26 -11.72 -5.38
N SER A 121 3.81 -12.86 -5.88
CA SER A 121 4.64 -13.72 -6.76
C SER A 121 5.00 -13.00 -8.06
N LYS A 122 4.08 -12.20 -8.61
CA LYS A 122 4.32 -11.41 -9.81
C LYS A 122 5.30 -10.26 -9.54
N ALA A 123 5.15 -9.58 -8.41
CA ALA A 123 6.09 -8.54 -7.97
C ALA A 123 7.52 -9.08 -7.83
N CYS A 124 7.69 -10.24 -7.18
CA CYS A 124 9.00 -10.88 -7.06
C CYS A 124 9.62 -11.20 -8.42
N ARG A 125 8.82 -11.71 -9.38
CA ARG A 125 9.31 -11.97 -10.75
C ARG A 125 9.73 -10.69 -11.47
N LEU A 126 8.92 -9.62 -11.34
CA LEU A 126 9.18 -8.34 -12.00
C LEU A 126 10.39 -7.61 -11.41
N LEU A 127 10.65 -7.78 -10.12
CA LEU A 127 11.85 -7.24 -9.46
C LEU A 127 13.11 -8.02 -9.79
N GLY A 128 13.01 -9.34 -9.99
CA GLY A 128 14.18 -10.19 -10.16
C GLY A 128 15.09 -10.20 -8.92
N GLU A 129 16.38 -10.26 -9.14
CA GLU A 129 17.41 -10.25 -8.08
C GLU A 129 17.70 -8.82 -7.59
N SER A 130 16.71 -8.15 -7.03
CA SER A 130 16.89 -6.83 -6.42
C SER A 130 16.98 -6.93 -4.89
N GLY A 131 17.60 -5.93 -4.24
CA GLY A 131 17.63 -5.82 -2.79
C GLY A 131 16.33 -5.34 -2.15
N VAL A 132 15.25 -5.19 -2.93
CA VAL A 132 13.96 -4.72 -2.46
C VAL A 132 13.16 -5.87 -1.84
N GLU A 133 12.76 -5.71 -0.58
CA GLU A 133 11.92 -6.69 0.13
C GLU A 133 10.45 -6.56 -0.29
N VAL A 134 9.84 -7.62 -0.84
CA VAL A 134 8.42 -7.62 -1.20
C VAL A 134 7.57 -8.04 -0.01
N VAL A 135 6.74 -7.11 0.47
CA VAL A 135 5.85 -7.30 1.63
C VAL A 135 4.40 -7.31 1.16
N PRO A 136 3.69 -8.45 1.26
CA PRO A 136 2.29 -8.52 0.88
C PRO A 136 1.39 -7.90 1.93
N PHE A 137 0.35 -7.19 1.50
CA PHE A 137 -0.76 -6.76 2.34
C PHE A 137 -2.09 -7.35 1.86
N ASN A 138 -3.10 -7.30 2.73
CA ASN A 138 -4.44 -7.80 2.43
C ASN A 138 -5.27 -6.67 1.80
N ASP A 139 -5.64 -6.81 0.54
CA ASP A 139 -6.31 -5.82 -0.30
C ASP A 139 -7.79 -6.10 -0.56
N VAL A 140 -8.50 -6.67 0.38
CA VAL A 140 -9.93 -6.95 0.23
C VAL A 140 -10.70 -5.63 0.19
N GLY A 141 -11.08 -5.20 -1.01
CA GLY A 141 -11.96 -4.05 -1.21
C GLY A 141 -13.38 -4.35 -0.72
N ILE A 142 -13.89 -3.57 0.23
CA ILE A 142 -15.19 -3.75 0.86
C ILE A 142 -15.99 -2.46 0.67
N GLU A 143 -17.13 -2.57 0.01
CA GLU A 143 -18.08 -1.47 -0.15
C GLU A 143 -19.23 -1.64 0.86
N GLY A 144 -19.80 -0.53 1.34
CA GLY A 144 -20.98 -0.54 2.21
C GLY A 144 -20.69 -0.95 3.66
N PHE A 145 -19.52 -0.65 4.19
CA PHE A 145 -19.02 -1.17 5.46
C PHE A 145 -19.13 -0.20 6.65
N ASP A 146 -19.69 0.98 6.47
CA ASP A 146 -19.66 2.06 7.49
C ASP A 146 -20.23 1.65 8.84
N ALA A 147 -21.35 0.91 8.89
CA ALA A 147 -21.95 0.47 10.14
C ALA A 147 -21.10 -0.58 10.86
N VAL A 148 -20.53 -1.54 10.13
CA VAL A 148 -19.68 -2.60 10.70
C VAL A 148 -18.32 -2.05 11.10
N CYS A 149 -17.76 -1.10 10.34
CA CYS A 149 -16.53 -0.42 10.73
C CYS A 149 -16.73 0.34 12.03
N ARG A 150 -17.81 1.09 12.21
CA ARG A 150 -18.11 1.77 13.48
C ARG A 150 -18.21 0.78 14.64
N ILE A 151 -19.01 -0.27 14.50
CA ILE A 151 -19.15 -1.29 15.55
C ILE A 151 -17.80 -1.95 15.84
N ALA A 152 -17.01 -2.30 14.82
CA ALA A 152 -15.70 -2.91 15.01
C ALA A 152 -14.70 -1.95 15.68
N PHE A 153 -14.74 -0.66 15.36
CA PHE A 153 -13.97 0.38 16.03
C PHE A 153 -14.40 0.58 17.48
N ASP A 154 -15.70 0.70 17.71
CA ASP A 154 -16.27 0.91 19.06
C ASP A 154 -16.00 -0.29 19.98
N LEU A 155 -16.06 -1.50 19.44
CA LEU A 155 -15.70 -2.74 20.16
C LEU A 155 -14.20 -2.98 20.24
N ARG A 156 -13.35 -2.10 19.70
CA ARG A 156 -11.89 -2.26 19.59
C ARG A 156 -11.47 -3.56 18.89
N LEU A 157 -12.34 -4.15 18.10
CA LEU A 157 -12.05 -5.35 17.29
C LEU A 157 -11.24 -4.99 16.04
N ALA A 158 -11.27 -3.74 15.61
CA ALA A 158 -10.44 -3.18 14.53
C ALA A 158 -9.03 -2.78 14.99
N MET A 159 -8.57 -3.26 16.12
CA MET A 159 -7.17 -3.11 16.52
C MET A 159 -6.25 -3.64 15.43
N PRO A 160 -5.06 -3.04 15.24
CA PRO A 160 -4.07 -3.48 14.26
C PRO A 160 -3.52 -4.85 14.62
N ARG A 161 -4.31 -5.86 14.35
CA ARG A 161 -3.85 -7.23 14.22
C ARG A 161 -3.35 -7.42 12.78
N PRO A 162 -2.56 -8.46 12.48
CA PRO A 162 -1.90 -8.64 11.18
C PRO A 162 -2.84 -8.80 9.96
N ARG A 163 -4.08 -8.36 10.07
CA ARG A 163 -5.06 -8.27 9.01
C ARG A 163 -5.38 -6.80 8.76
N ASN A 164 -4.42 -6.09 8.18
CA ASN A 164 -4.67 -4.72 7.76
C ASN A 164 -5.51 -4.77 6.48
N VAL A 165 -6.75 -4.32 6.59
CA VAL A 165 -7.62 -4.09 5.44
C VAL A 165 -7.37 -2.65 5.01
N LEU A 166 -6.87 -2.44 3.80
CA LEU A 166 -6.87 -1.14 3.16
C LEU A 166 -8.32 -0.86 2.73
N ILE A 167 -8.93 0.14 3.35
CA ILE A 167 -10.21 0.70 2.90
C ILE A 167 -9.83 1.81 1.93
N PRO A 168 -10.28 1.77 0.67
CA PRO A 168 -10.02 2.83 -0.31
C PRO A 168 -10.71 4.14 0.06
#